data_ed013bd2a290373649acb45ec1cfffa3
#
_entry.id   ed013bd2a290373649acb45ec1cfffa3
#
_cell.length_a   1.000
_cell.length_b   1.000
_cell.length_c   1.000
_cell.angle_alpha   90.00
_cell.angle_beta   90.00
_cell.angle_gamma   90.00
#
_symmetry.space_group_name_H-M   'P 1'
#
loop_
_entity.id
_entity.type
_entity.pdbx_description
1 polymer ?
#
loop_
_entity_poly.entity_id
_entity_poly.type
_entity_poly.pdbx_seq_one_letter_code
_entity_poly.pdbx_strand_id
1 'polypeptide(L)'
;MVNFSVFSNDKEFLEKFKKYSKITGIIFILIGLAGIFYPVIMSMATAVFYGWIMLFSAFMIGFHTWQTNKSDWLGWLKAVLLFIVGAFIAINPLPGVAALGVLFAIYFFMDAFASIALAFNVKPESRWWLILLNGILSLALGGYLLLGWPFSSLYLVGLFVGISLFFDGVILLSMSKNAKDLI
;
A
#
# COMPACT_ATOMS: atom_id res chain seq x y z
N MET A 1 28.81 0.08 -37.04
CA MET A 1 27.41 -0.29 -37.38
C MET A 1 26.60 -0.22 -36.12
N VAL A 2 25.71 0.77 -36.01
CA VAL A 2 24.78 0.91 -34.87
C VAL A 2 23.73 -0.19 -34.99
N ASN A 3 23.57 -0.98 -33.94
CA ASN A 3 22.69 -2.16 -33.96
C ASN A 3 21.21 -1.71 -33.88
N PHE A 4 20.57 -1.56 -35.04
CA PHE A 4 19.17 -1.11 -35.14
C PHE A 4 18.17 -2.02 -34.44
N SER A 5 18.55 -3.26 -34.09
CA SER A 5 17.66 -4.19 -33.34
C SER A 5 17.41 -3.77 -31.90
N VAL A 6 18.31 -3.01 -31.27
CA VAL A 6 18.14 -2.49 -29.92
C VAL A 6 17.01 -1.45 -29.89
N PHE A 7 17.00 -0.54 -30.86
CA PHE A 7 15.97 0.52 -30.94
C PHE A 7 14.58 0.00 -31.31
N SER A 8 14.49 -1.09 -32.07
CA SER A 8 13.19 -1.69 -32.39
C SER A 8 12.58 -2.38 -31.17
N ASN A 9 13.40 -3.01 -30.33
CA ASN A 9 12.97 -3.67 -29.11
C ASN A 9 12.51 -2.64 -28.04
N ASP A 10 13.18 -1.49 -27.99
CA ASP A 10 12.81 -0.39 -27.08
C ASP A 10 11.47 0.22 -27.46
N LYS A 11 11.15 0.39 -28.74
CA LYS A 11 9.85 0.89 -29.20
C LYS A 11 8.72 -0.06 -28.89
N GLU A 12 8.89 -1.36 -29.15
CA GLU A 12 7.89 -2.38 -28.83
C GLU A 12 7.65 -2.45 -27.32
N PHE A 13 8.73 -2.36 -26.52
CA PHE A 13 8.62 -2.30 -25.05
C PHE A 13 7.85 -1.07 -24.61
N LEU A 14 8.15 0.12 -25.12
CA LEU A 14 7.48 1.37 -24.77
C LEU A 14 5.98 1.35 -25.16
N GLU A 15 5.63 0.79 -26.30
CA GLU A 15 4.23 0.63 -26.72
C GLU A 15 3.45 -0.32 -25.78
N LYS A 16 4.05 -1.46 -25.42
CA LYS A 16 3.48 -2.39 -24.46
C LYS A 16 3.32 -1.73 -23.09
N PHE A 17 4.38 -1.07 -22.60
CA PHE A 17 4.36 -0.34 -21.33
C PHE A 17 3.24 0.70 -21.30
N LYS A 18 3.11 1.51 -22.34
CA LYS A 18 2.05 2.52 -22.49
C LYS A 18 0.66 1.90 -22.44
N LYS A 19 0.43 0.81 -23.19
CA LYS A 19 -0.86 0.12 -23.21
C LYS A 19 -1.21 -0.43 -21.83
N TYR A 20 -0.28 -1.14 -21.18
CA TYR A 20 -0.53 -1.73 -19.87
C TYR A 20 -0.68 -0.67 -18.79
N SER A 21 0.17 0.35 -18.75
CA SER A 21 0.05 1.47 -17.79
C SER A 21 -1.26 2.20 -17.92
N LYS A 22 -1.77 2.39 -19.16
CA LYS A 22 -3.08 3.02 -19.39
C LYS A 22 -4.22 2.16 -18.85
N ILE A 23 -4.23 0.87 -19.16
CA ILE A 23 -5.28 -0.06 -18.71
C ILE A 23 -5.27 -0.18 -17.19
N THR A 24 -4.09 -0.44 -16.61
CA THR A 24 -3.93 -0.55 -15.15
C THR A 24 -4.27 0.74 -14.44
N GLY A 25 -3.88 1.91 -15.00
CA GLY A 25 -4.22 3.21 -14.45
C GLY A 25 -5.73 3.47 -14.40
N ILE A 26 -6.47 3.11 -15.46
CA ILE A 26 -7.94 3.24 -15.47
C ILE A 26 -8.56 2.31 -14.42
N ILE A 27 -8.11 1.06 -14.34
CA ILE A 27 -8.59 0.09 -13.34
C ILE A 27 -8.36 0.62 -11.92
N PHE A 28 -7.16 1.16 -11.65
CA PHE A 28 -6.80 1.69 -10.33
C PHE A 28 -7.65 2.91 -9.96
N ILE A 29 -7.94 3.80 -10.91
CA ILE A 29 -8.85 4.93 -10.68
C ILE A 29 -10.25 4.43 -10.33
N LEU A 30 -10.80 3.47 -11.07
CA LEU A 30 -12.13 2.94 -10.83
C LEU A 30 -12.23 2.25 -9.46
N ILE A 31 -11.23 1.41 -9.12
CA ILE A 31 -11.17 0.75 -7.81
C ILE A 31 -10.96 1.77 -6.70
N GLY A 32 -10.08 2.76 -6.92
CA GLY A 32 -9.84 3.85 -5.97
C GLY A 32 -11.09 4.67 -5.67
N LEU A 33 -11.84 5.06 -6.70
CA LEU A 33 -13.13 5.73 -6.55
C LEU A 33 -14.14 4.86 -5.79
N ALA A 34 -14.26 3.59 -6.15
CA ALA A 34 -15.11 2.66 -5.40
C ALA A 34 -14.70 2.56 -3.93
N GLY A 35 -13.40 2.55 -3.62
CA GLY A 35 -12.86 2.57 -2.26
C GLY A 35 -13.18 3.85 -1.48
N ILE A 36 -13.20 5.01 -2.15
CA ILE A 36 -13.58 6.29 -1.54
C ILE A 36 -15.08 6.33 -1.22
N PHE A 37 -15.94 5.80 -2.11
CA PHE A 37 -17.38 5.78 -1.89
C PHE A 37 -17.83 4.67 -0.92
N TYR A 38 -17.12 3.54 -0.90
CA TYR A 38 -17.43 2.38 -0.07
C TYR A 38 -16.22 1.95 0.78
N PRO A 39 -15.74 2.81 1.71
CA PRO A 39 -14.49 2.57 2.43
C PRO A 39 -14.51 1.30 3.28
N VAL A 40 -15.64 0.94 3.89
CA VAL A 40 -15.78 -0.28 4.69
C VAL A 40 -15.53 -1.54 3.86
N ILE A 41 -16.10 -1.59 2.65
CA ILE A 41 -15.90 -2.73 1.74
C ILE A 41 -14.42 -2.78 1.30
N MET A 42 -13.82 -1.63 1.02
CA MET A 42 -12.42 -1.54 0.62
C MET A 42 -11.47 -1.98 1.74
N SER A 43 -11.75 -1.61 2.99
CA SER A 43 -10.98 -2.08 4.15
C SER A 43 -11.02 -3.60 4.30
N MET A 44 -12.23 -4.18 4.19
CA MET A 44 -12.40 -5.63 4.28
C MET A 44 -11.69 -6.36 3.13
N ALA A 45 -11.83 -5.86 1.90
CA ALA A 45 -11.15 -6.42 0.73
C ALA A 45 -9.62 -6.36 0.90
N THR A 46 -9.10 -5.24 1.44
CA THR A 46 -7.68 -5.07 1.74
C THR A 46 -7.21 -6.09 2.78
N ALA A 47 -7.95 -6.28 3.87
CA ALA A 47 -7.60 -7.26 4.90
C ALA A 47 -7.60 -8.70 4.34
N VAL A 48 -8.62 -9.06 3.56
CA VAL A 48 -8.68 -10.37 2.89
C VAL A 48 -7.49 -10.56 1.95
N PHE A 49 -7.11 -9.54 1.18
CA PHE A 49 -5.95 -9.58 0.31
C PHE A 49 -4.65 -9.83 1.09
N TYR A 50 -4.44 -9.15 2.22
CA TYR A 50 -3.32 -9.45 3.11
C TYR A 50 -3.37 -10.85 3.71
N GLY A 51 -4.56 -11.34 4.06
CA GLY A 51 -4.75 -12.73 4.50
C GLY A 51 -4.26 -13.73 3.45
N TRP A 52 -4.60 -13.53 2.18
CA TRP A 52 -4.11 -14.35 1.07
C TRP A 52 -2.60 -14.26 0.86
N ILE A 53 -2.02 -13.06 0.98
CA ILE A 53 -0.55 -12.89 0.91
C ILE A 53 0.13 -13.67 2.04
N MET A 54 -0.42 -13.63 3.27
CA MET A 54 0.11 -14.38 4.40
C MET A 54 0.03 -15.89 4.16
N LEU A 55 -1.08 -16.39 3.63
CA LEU A 55 -1.22 -17.82 3.27
C LEU A 55 -0.20 -18.25 2.21
N PHE A 56 -0.03 -17.44 1.17
CA PHE A 56 0.98 -17.70 0.14
C PHE A 56 2.41 -17.67 0.73
N SER A 57 2.70 -16.69 1.59
CA SER A 57 3.98 -16.59 2.29
C SER A 57 4.23 -17.79 3.20
N ALA A 58 3.20 -18.25 3.91
CA ALA A 58 3.29 -19.44 4.75
C ALA A 58 3.67 -20.68 3.93
N PHE A 59 3.04 -20.87 2.77
CA PHE A 59 3.37 -21.96 1.85
C PHE A 59 4.81 -21.84 1.34
N MET A 60 5.25 -20.65 0.92
CA MET A 60 6.62 -20.43 0.43
C MET A 60 7.67 -20.69 1.51
N ILE A 61 7.45 -20.18 2.73
CA ILE A 61 8.37 -20.40 3.85
C ILE A 61 8.42 -21.89 4.23
N GLY A 62 7.26 -22.56 4.31
CA GLY A 62 7.20 -23.99 4.60
C GLY A 62 7.93 -24.82 3.55
N PHE A 63 7.73 -24.51 2.27
CA PHE A 63 8.40 -25.19 1.17
C PHE A 63 9.93 -24.94 1.18
N HIS A 64 10.35 -23.70 1.42
CA HIS A 64 11.77 -23.36 1.54
C HIS A 64 12.42 -24.10 2.72
N THR A 65 11.78 -24.12 3.90
CA THR A 65 12.26 -24.84 5.09
C THR A 65 12.39 -26.34 4.83
N TRP A 66 11.40 -26.91 4.12
CA TRP A 66 11.44 -28.32 3.71
C TRP A 66 12.64 -28.65 2.80
N GLN A 67 12.97 -27.76 1.86
CA GLN A 67 14.08 -27.99 0.93
C GLN A 67 15.46 -27.73 1.55
N THR A 68 15.58 -26.70 2.41
CA THR A 68 16.89 -26.24 2.89
C THR A 68 17.30 -26.95 4.18
N ASN A 69 16.45 -26.94 5.19
CA ASN A 69 16.75 -27.56 6.49
C ASN A 69 15.49 -27.98 7.21
N LYS A 70 15.18 -29.26 7.15
CA LYS A 70 13.96 -29.83 7.80
C LYS A 70 13.98 -29.70 9.34
N SER A 71 15.15 -29.52 9.94
CA SER A 71 15.32 -29.35 11.39
C SER A 71 15.18 -27.90 11.84
N ASP A 72 14.97 -26.94 10.90
CA ASP A 72 14.73 -25.54 11.23
C ASP A 72 13.31 -25.35 11.80
N TRP A 73 13.22 -25.50 13.12
CA TRP A 73 11.95 -25.34 13.83
C TRP A 73 11.39 -23.91 13.76
N LEU A 74 12.26 -22.88 13.65
CA LEU A 74 11.85 -21.48 13.53
C LEU A 74 11.18 -21.22 12.16
N GLY A 75 11.72 -21.80 11.09
CA GLY A 75 11.10 -21.75 9.77
C GLY A 75 9.70 -22.38 9.75
N TRP A 76 9.57 -23.56 10.38
CA TRP A 76 8.27 -24.22 10.53
C TRP A 76 7.30 -23.41 11.39
N LEU A 77 7.77 -22.86 12.52
CA LEU A 77 6.94 -22.04 13.39
C LEU A 77 6.41 -20.81 12.64
N LYS A 78 7.26 -20.11 11.88
CA LYS A 78 6.84 -18.97 11.05
C LYS A 78 5.79 -19.35 10.02
N ALA A 79 6.00 -20.48 9.30
CA ALA A 79 5.05 -20.95 8.31
C ALA A 79 3.68 -21.26 8.93
N VAL A 80 3.66 -21.97 10.06
CA VAL A 80 2.42 -22.30 10.78
C VAL A 80 1.71 -21.06 11.30
N LEU A 81 2.45 -20.11 11.91
CA LEU A 81 1.87 -18.87 12.42
C LEU A 81 1.26 -18.03 11.28
N LEU A 82 1.99 -17.85 10.17
CA LEU A 82 1.47 -17.13 9.01
C LEU A 82 0.25 -17.83 8.40
N PHE A 83 0.23 -19.15 8.38
CA PHE A 83 -0.93 -19.91 7.90
C PHE A 83 -2.14 -19.68 8.78
N ILE A 84 -2.00 -19.81 10.10
CA ILE A 84 -3.11 -19.65 11.05
C ILE A 84 -3.65 -18.22 10.99
N VAL A 85 -2.77 -17.22 11.08
CA VAL A 85 -3.16 -15.81 11.06
C VAL A 85 -3.76 -15.43 9.71
N GLY A 86 -3.14 -15.85 8.59
CA GLY A 86 -3.64 -15.60 7.25
C GLY A 86 -5.02 -16.21 7.00
N ALA A 87 -5.24 -17.46 7.41
CA ALA A 87 -6.52 -18.13 7.30
C ALA A 87 -7.59 -17.44 8.17
N PHE A 88 -7.24 -17.06 9.40
CA PHE A 88 -8.14 -16.35 10.30
C PHE A 88 -8.59 -15.00 9.72
N ILE A 89 -7.66 -14.20 9.18
CA ILE A 89 -7.98 -12.91 8.55
C ILE A 89 -8.78 -13.10 7.25
N ALA A 90 -8.46 -14.11 6.45
CA ALA A 90 -9.19 -14.38 5.21
C ALA A 90 -10.67 -14.74 5.46
N ILE A 91 -10.96 -15.48 6.55
CA ILE A 91 -12.32 -15.86 6.94
C ILE A 91 -13.02 -14.73 7.71
N ASN A 92 -12.29 -14.04 8.59
CA ASN A 92 -12.80 -12.96 9.42
C ASN A 92 -11.96 -11.69 9.19
N PRO A 93 -12.32 -10.81 8.23
CA PRO A 93 -11.48 -9.67 7.87
C PRO A 93 -11.45 -8.55 8.94
N LEU A 94 -12.45 -8.46 9.83
CA LEU A 94 -12.54 -7.40 10.84
C LEU A 94 -11.30 -7.27 11.74
N PRO A 95 -10.77 -8.34 12.35
CA PRO A 95 -9.52 -8.26 13.11
C PRO A 95 -8.32 -7.81 12.26
N GLY A 96 -8.28 -8.21 10.99
CA GLY A 96 -7.27 -7.77 10.04
C GLY A 96 -7.33 -6.26 9.78
N VAL A 97 -8.54 -5.72 9.56
CA VAL A 97 -8.74 -4.26 9.42
C VAL A 97 -8.35 -3.53 10.69
N ALA A 98 -8.73 -4.05 11.86
CA ALA A 98 -8.37 -3.45 13.15
C ALA A 98 -6.85 -3.41 13.36
N ALA A 99 -6.14 -4.47 13.01
CA ALA A 99 -4.67 -4.52 13.06
C ALA A 99 -4.02 -3.51 12.09
N LEU A 100 -4.52 -3.40 10.85
CA LEU A 100 -4.08 -2.39 9.90
C LEU A 100 -4.32 -0.97 10.43
N GLY A 101 -5.44 -0.72 11.11
CA GLY A 101 -5.71 0.57 11.73
C GLY A 101 -4.69 0.95 12.79
N VAL A 102 -4.26 0.01 13.63
CA VAL A 102 -3.18 0.26 14.62
C VAL A 102 -1.86 0.58 13.91
N LEU A 103 -1.51 -0.16 12.85
CA LEU A 103 -0.30 0.11 12.07
C LEU A 103 -0.35 1.52 11.44
N PHE A 104 -1.48 1.93 10.88
CA PHE A 104 -1.66 3.29 10.37
C PHE A 104 -1.60 4.34 11.49
N ALA A 105 -2.16 4.07 12.67
CA ALA A 105 -2.04 4.99 13.80
C ALA A 105 -0.58 5.20 14.19
N ILE A 106 0.19 4.13 14.31
CA ILE A 106 1.64 4.21 14.59
C ILE A 106 2.36 5.02 13.51
N TYR A 107 2.07 4.75 12.22
CA TYR A 107 2.62 5.49 11.10
C TYR A 107 2.31 6.99 11.20
N PHE A 108 1.06 7.37 11.45
CA PHE A 108 0.66 8.77 11.58
C PHE A 108 1.30 9.47 12.78
N PHE A 109 1.47 8.79 13.91
CA PHE A 109 2.22 9.36 15.02
C PHE A 109 3.68 9.59 14.67
N MET A 110 4.34 8.63 14.02
CA MET A 110 5.73 8.81 13.56
C MET A 110 5.85 9.96 12.56
N ASP A 111 4.93 10.05 11.58
CA ASP A 111 4.89 11.15 10.61
C ASP A 111 4.63 12.50 11.31
N ALA A 112 3.72 12.56 12.27
CA ALA A 112 3.43 13.76 13.04
C ALA A 112 4.68 14.28 13.76
N PHE A 113 5.38 13.41 14.50
CA PHE A 113 6.62 13.81 15.20
C PHE A 113 7.72 14.24 14.23
N ALA A 114 7.91 13.50 13.12
CA ALA A 114 8.90 13.84 12.11
C ALA A 114 8.58 15.18 11.44
N SER A 115 7.34 15.40 11.03
CA SER A 115 6.91 16.64 10.37
C SER A 115 6.97 17.85 11.30
N ILE A 116 6.56 17.71 12.56
CA ILE A 116 6.66 18.78 13.56
C ILE A 116 8.13 19.13 13.82
N ALA A 117 8.99 18.14 14.04
CA ALA A 117 10.42 18.36 14.22
C ALA A 117 11.07 19.04 13.01
N LEU A 118 10.74 18.59 11.80
CA LEU A 118 11.22 19.19 10.55
C LEU A 118 10.76 20.62 10.41
N ALA A 119 9.48 20.92 10.71
CA ALA A 119 8.94 22.28 10.62
C ALA A 119 9.73 23.27 11.49
N PHE A 120 10.11 22.89 12.70
CA PHE A 120 10.93 23.74 13.58
C PHE A 120 12.36 23.91 13.09
N ASN A 121 12.95 22.88 12.46
CA ASN A 121 14.31 22.95 11.92
C ASN A 121 14.42 23.83 10.67
N VAL A 122 13.36 23.87 9.84
CA VAL A 122 13.33 24.64 8.59
C VAL A 122 12.91 26.09 8.81
N LYS A 123 12.38 26.45 9.99
CA LYS A 123 12.04 27.84 10.33
C LYS A 123 13.29 28.74 10.28
N PRO A 124 13.27 29.93 9.62
CA PRO A 124 12.11 30.74 9.21
C PRO A 124 11.74 30.66 7.70
N GLU A 125 12.05 29.60 6.99
CA GLU A 125 11.70 29.48 5.57
C GLU A 125 10.20 29.62 5.29
N SER A 126 9.81 30.13 4.12
CA SER A 126 8.44 30.54 3.83
C SER A 126 7.39 29.43 3.85
N ARG A 127 7.80 28.17 3.84
CA ARG A 127 6.90 26.99 3.78
C ARG A 127 6.88 26.12 5.02
N TRP A 128 7.56 26.48 6.12
CA TRP A 128 7.60 25.68 7.34
C TRP A 128 6.23 25.40 7.94
N TRP A 129 5.29 26.32 7.78
CA TRP A 129 3.94 26.19 8.30
C TRP A 129 3.12 25.07 7.62
N LEU A 130 3.39 24.76 6.32
CA LEU A 130 2.76 23.64 5.62
C LEU A 130 3.20 22.30 6.19
N ILE A 131 4.49 22.20 6.54
CA ILE A 131 5.05 21.01 7.17
C ILE A 131 4.47 20.83 8.57
N LEU A 132 4.33 21.94 9.31
CA LEU A 132 3.71 21.93 10.64
C LEU A 132 2.23 21.49 10.54
N LEU A 133 1.49 22.02 9.58
CA LEU A 133 0.10 21.66 9.34
C LEU A 133 -0.04 20.17 9.02
N ASN A 134 0.84 19.61 8.18
CA ASN A 134 0.88 18.16 7.92
C ASN A 134 1.07 17.37 9.22
N GLY A 135 2.03 17.75 10.06
CA GLY A 135 2.28 17.08 11.34
C GLY A 135 1.07 17.12 12.29
N ILE A 136 0.36 18.26 12.36
CA ILE A 136 -0.86 18.39 13.17
C ILE A 136 -1.98 17.50 12.60
N LEU A 137 -2.16 17.48 11.28
CA LEU A 137 -3.16 16.62 10.64
C LEU A 137 -2.86 15.13 10.87
N SER A 138 -1.60 14.72 10.74
CA SER A 138 -1.19 13.33 11.01
C SER A 138 -1.41 12.97 12.47
N LEU A 139 -1.15 13.87 13.41
CA LEU A 139 -1.44 13.66 14.83
C LEU A 139 -2.94 13.46 15.08
N ALA A 140 -3.79 14.31 14.48
CA ALA A 140 -5.23 14.20 14.58
C ALA A 140 -5.77 12.89 13.98
N LEU A 141 -5.26 12.47 12.83
CA LEU A 141 -5.64 11.21 12.18
C LEU A 141 -5.23 9.99 13.00
N GLY A 142 -3.99 9.97 13.53
CA GLY A 142 -3.52 8.91 14.43
C GLY A 142 -4.35 8.82 15.69
N GLY A 143 -4.67 9.97 16.31
CA GLY A 143 -5.54 10.06 17.48
C GLY A 143 -6.96 9.56 17.19
N TYR A 144 -7.56 9.98 16.07
CA TYR A 144 -8.90 9.52 15.67
C TYR A 144 -8.93 8.00 15.44
N LEU A 145 -7.87 7.42 14.83
CA LEU A 145 -7.78 5.97 14.65
C LEU A 145 -7.79 5.22 15.97
N LEU A 146 -7.06 5.69 16.98
CA LEU A 146 -6.99 5.02 18.29
C LEU A 146 -8.24 5.24 19.13
N LEU A 147 -8.81 6.45 19.16
CA LEU A 147 -9.99 6.76 19.96
C LEU A 147 -11.24 6.01 19.49
N GLY A 148 -11.40 5.82 18.19
CA GLY A 148 -12.53 5.10 17.59
C GLY A 148 -12.24 3.63 17.28
N TRP A 149 -11.08 3.09 17.67
CA TRP A 149 -10.70 1.72 17.38
C TRP A 149 -11.68 0.70 18.01
N PRO A 150 -12.06 -0.38 17.31
CA PRO A 150 -11.65 -0.81 15.96
C PRO A 150 -12.49 -0.20 14.82
N PHE A 151 -13.59 0.49 15.12
CA PHE A 151 -14.54 0.95 14.10
C PHE A 151 -13.99 2.05 13.19
N SER A 152 -13.20 2.98 13.72
CA SER A 152 -12.51 4.01 12.92
C SER A 152 -11.62 3.42 11.83
N SER A 153 -11.00 2.25 12.11
CA SER A 153 -10.16 1.55 11.15
C SER A 153 -10.94 1.09 9.93
N LEU A 154 -12.23 0.71 10.09
CA LEU A 154 -13.09 0.28 8.97
C LEU A 154 -13.27 1.37 7.91
N TYR A 155 -13.34 2.63 8.32
CA TYR A 155 -13.49 3.75 7.40
C TYR A 155 -12.16 4.27 6.90
N LEU A 156 -11.23 4.56 7.80
CA LEU A 156 -9.98 5.23 7.43
C LEU A 156 -9.05 4.34 6.60
N VAL A 157 -8.90 3.05 6.95
CA VAL A 157 -8.05 2.14 6.17
C VAL A 157 -8.54 2.06 4.73
N GLY A 158 -9.84 1.86 4.51
CA GLY A 158 -10.39 1.78 3.17
C GLY A 158 -10.35 3.10 2.41
N LEU A 159 -10.58 4.21 3.10
CA LEU A 159 -10.47 5.53 2.51
C LEU A 159 -9.03 5.83 2.05
N PHE A 160 -8.03 5.53 2.89
CA PHE A 160 -6.63 5.73 2.52
C PHE A 160 -6.20 4.84 1.36
N VAL A 161 -6.58 3.56 1.37
CA VAL A 161 -6.28 2.65 0.26
C VAL A 161 -7.00 3.11 -1.02
N GLY A 162 -8.25 3.55 -0.93
CA GLY A 162 -9.01 4.09 -2.06
C GLY A 162 -8.34 5.34 -2.66
N ILE A 163 -7.96 6.30 -1.81
CA ILE A 163 -7.25 7.51 -2.23
C ILE A 163 -5.89 7.15 -2.85
N SER A 164 -5.12 6.26 -2.23
CA SER A 164 -3.83 5.83 -2.75
C SER A 164 -3.96 5.22 -4.14
N LEU A 165 -4.87 4.25 -4.32
CA LEU A 165 -5.11 3.63 -5.63
C LEU A 165 -5.58 4.63 -6.68
N PHE A 166 -6.40 5.60 -6.30
CA PHE A 166 -6.83 6.66 -7.21
C PHE A 166 -5.62 7.47 -7.73
N PHE A 167 -4.75 7.93 -6.83
CA PHE A 167 -3.54 8.67 -7.22
C PHE A 167 -2.54 7.81 -8.00
N ASP A 168 -2.33 6.56 -7.61
CA ASP A 168 -1.49 5.62 -8.34
C ASP A 168 -1.99 5.43 -9.78
N GLY A 169 -3.31 5.33 -9.94
CA GLY A 169 -3.94 5.27 -11.25
C GLY A 169 -3.71 6.54 -12.09
N VAL A 170 -3.81 7.73 -11.48
CA VAL A 170 -3.51 9.01 -12.15
C VAL A 170 -2.04 9.08 -12.56
N ILE A 171 -1.12 8.66 -11.71
CA ILE A 171 0.31 8.60 -12.01
C ILE A 171 0.57 7.68 -13.20
N LEU A 172 0.01 6.47 -13.20
CA LEU A 172 0.15 5.51 -14.30
C LEU A 172 -0.38 6.06 -15.63
N LEU A 173 -1.50 6.79 -15.61
CA LEU A 173 -2.03 7.46 -16.80
C LEU A 173 -1.12 8.58 -17.29
N SER A 174 -0.55 9.35 -16.37
CA SER A 174 0.43 10.40 -16.71
C SER A 174 1.68 9.81 -17.36
N MET A 175 2.23 8.73 -16.78
CA MET A 175 3.38 8.01 -17.36
C MET A 175 3.07 7.45 -18.75
N SER A 176 1.86 6.92 -18.95
CA SER A 176 1.40 6.44 -20.26
C SER A 176 1.32 7.55 -21.32
N LYS A 177 1.01 8.80 -20.92
CA LYS A 177 1.01 9.96 -21.84
C LYS A 177 2.42 10.40 -22.18
N ASN A 178 3.29 10.52 -21.19
CA ASN A 178 4.66 11.00 -21.38
C ASN A 178 5.52 10.01 -22.21
N ALA A 179 5.19 8.72 -22.17
CA ALA A 179 5.83 7.73 -23.05
C ALA A 179 5.56 7.99 -24.56
N LYS A 180 4.60 8.86 -24.92
CA LYS A 180 4.41 9.33 -26.31
C LYS A 180 5.50 10.26 -26.79
N ASP A 181 6.04 11.07 -25.91
CA ASP A 181 7.00 12.12 -26.27
C ASP A 181 8.44 11.55 -26.40
N LEU A 182 8.62 10.25 -26.08
CA LEU A 182 9.88 9.52 -26.17
C LEU A 182 9.97 8.61 -27.42
N ILE A 183 8.92 8.53 -28.24
CA ILE A 183 8.82 7.72 -29.47
C ILE A 183 8.81 8.65 -30.70
#